data_452355918de9a1d352dc32ebf95de75f
#
_entry.id   452355918de9a1d352dc32ebf95de75f
#
_cell.length_a   1.000
_cell.length_b   1.000
_cell.length_c   1.000
_cell.angle_alpha   90.00
_cell.angle_beta   90.00
_cell.angle_gamma   90.00
#
_symmetry.space_group_name_H-M   'P 1'
#
loop_
_entity.id
_entity.type
_entity.pdbx_description
1 polymer ?
#
loop_
_entity_poly.entity_id
_entity_poly.type
_entity_poly.pdbx_seq_one_letter_code
_entity_poly.pdbx_strand_id
1 'polypeptide(L)'
;MHELQNKRGNRKRWLMVPLLLTLSIAASACGNNARPEAEKTQGSVADTANSSQTTTNTTISQPPETTAPAAFKTVSTINGAIEIPSQPKRIVAEEYLGSLIALNTIPVGAPGLTLQNVYFKEALAGVEDTGTYGKMNAEKILAQEPDLIITGNNESYQALSKIAPTVVVPYGELKNAHEELEYFGKLLGKEKEAAAWLSDYDKRIAAAKEKVDKAISAEATFSIMEHSDKTTWVYGDNFGRGGQPVYQALGRKPPVEVADEIMEKQWAELSNEVLSKYAGDYIILTSNEKTLDDFKADPIWSSLRAVKNNQVYVWKEERSWYYDPIAVLSQTEELADWLVNH
;
A
#
# COMPACT_ATOMS: atom_id res chain seq x y z
N MET A 1 30.94 -47.65 -5.03
CA MET A 1 30.34 -49.01 -5.04
C MET A 1 29.25 -49.02 -3.99
N HIS A 2 28.04 -49.41 -4.47
CA HIS A 2 26.83 -49.79 -3.70
C HIS A 2 26.11 -48.67 -2.90
N GLU A 3 24.81 -48.51 -2.96
CA GLU A 3 23.75 -48.99 -3.87
C GLU A 3 22.50 -48.19 -3.55
N LEU A 4 21.79 -47.87 -4.58
CA LEU A 4 20.43 -47.25 -4.59
C LEU A 4 19.42 -48.21 -3.93
N GLN A 5 18.60 -47.72 -3.03
CA GLN A 5 17.28 -48.33 -2.85
C GLN A 5 16.14 -47.34 -2.72
N ASN A 6 15.39 -47.36 -3.75
CA ASN A 6 14.06 -46.89 -4.07
C ASN A 6 13.00 -47.38 -3.06
N LYS A 7 12.19 -46.50 -2.49
CA LYS A 7 10.89 -46.91 -1.93
C LYS A 7 9.76 -46.04 -2.50
N ARG A 8 9.04 -46.65 -3.40
CA ARG A 8 7.72 -46.28 -3.91
C ARG A 8 6.66 -46.36 -2.81
N GLY A 9 5.64 -45.47 -2.89
CA GLY A 9 4.27 -45.88 -2.56
C GLY A 9 3.60 -45.02 -1.53
N ASN A 10 2.68 -44.15 -1.86
CA ASN A 10 1.25 -44.45 -1.79
C ASN A 10 0.42 -43.23 -2.24
N ARG A 11 -0.09 -43.35 -3.47
CA ARG A 11 -1.16 -42.45 -3.95
C ARG A 11 -2.49 -42.94 -3.36
N LYS A 12 -3.05 -42.24 -2.41
CA LYS A 12 -4.46 -42.38 -2.04
C LYS A 12 -5.34 -41.64 -3.07
N ARG A 13 -6.02 -42.45 -3.89
CA ARG A 13 -7.09 -42.03 -4.80
C ARG A 13 -8.28 -41.59 -3.95
N TRP A 14 -8.70 -40.36 -4.04
CA TRP A 14 -9.99 -39.90 -3.55
C TRP A 14 -11.00 -40.01 -4.68
N LEU A 15 -12.04 -40.82 -4.40
CA LEU A 15 -13.21 -41.05 -5.24
C LEU A 15 -14.07 -39.79 -5.26
N MET A 16 -14.32 -39.28 -6.47
CA MET A 16 -15.38 -38.29 -6.72
C MET A 16 -16.72 -39.02 -6.75
N VAL A 17 -17.66 -38.54 -5.95
CA VAL A 17 -19.09 -38.85 -6.03
C VAL A 17 -19.79 -37.69 -6.72
N PRO A 18 -20.48 -37.87 -7.84
CA PRO A 18 -21.28 -36.84 -8.46
C PRO A 18 -22.66 -36.80 -7.81
N LEU A 19 -23.04 -35.67 -7.24
CA LEU A 19 -24.39 -35.42 -6.78
C LEU A 19 -25.18 -34.73 -7.90
N LEU A 20 -26.06 -35.50 -8.52
CA LEU A 20 -27.09 -35.07 -9.45
C LEU A 20 -28.16 -34.29 -8.65
N LEU A 21 -28.43 -33.05 -8.98
CA LEU A 21 -29.60 -32.35 -8.52
C LEU A 21 -30.42 -31.90 -9.72
N THR A 22 -31.64 -32.41 -9.72
CA THR A 22 -32.67 -32.30 -10.75
C THR A 22 -33.30 -30.91 -10.81
N LEU A 23 -33.45 -30.47 -12.05
CA LEU A 23 -34.14 -29.28 -12.54
C LEU A 23 -35.66 -29.42 -12.33
N SER A 24 -36.32 -28.47 -11.68
CA SER A 24 -37.78 -28.33 -11.72
C SER A 24 -38.16 -26.97 -12.28
N ILE A 25 -38.71 -27.02 -13.49
CA ILE A 25 -39.33 -25.91 -14.22
C ILE A 25 -40.78 -25.78 -13.74
N ALA A 26 -41.20 -24.61 -13.33
CA ALA A 26 -42.60 -24.24 -13.25
C ALA A 26 -42.82 -22.90 -13.96
N ALA A 27 -43.51 -22.97 -15.08
CA ALA A 27 -44.05 -21.87 -15.85
C ALA A 27 -45.48 -21.56 -15.38
N SER A 28 -45.85 -20.26 -15.29
CA SER A 28 -47.20 -19.74 -15.41
C SER A 28 -47.06 -18.23 -15.63
N ALA A 29 -47.32 -17.68 -16.70
CA ALA A 29 -48.44 -17.41 -17.61
C ALA A 29 -49.37 -16.28 -17.13
N CYS A 30 -49.34 -15.20 -17.92
CA CYS A 30 -50.43 -14.33 -18.35
C CYS A 30 -51.16 -13.41 -17.38
N GLY A 31 -51.27 -12.16 -17.75
CA GLY A 31 -52.29 -11.21 -17.31
C GLY A 31 -52.07 -9.81 -17.92
N ASN A 32 -52.88 -9.56 -18.92
CA ASN A 32 -52.91 -8.46 -19.90
C ASN A 32 -53.75 -7.25 -19.43
N ASN A 33 -53.60 -6.11 -20.15
CA ASN A 33 -54.52 -4.95 -20.29
C ASN A 33 -54.35 -3.81 -19.26
N ALA A 34 -54.48 -2.54 -19.62
CA ALA A 34 -54.82 -1.81 -20.85
C ALA A 34 -54.51 -0.30 -20.58
N ARG A 35 -54.20 0.42 -21.64
CA ARG A 35 -54.21 1.90 -21.72
C ARG A 35 -55.68 2.35 -21.92
N PRO A 36 -56.09 3.60 -21.55
CA PRO A 36 -56.36 4.62 -22.58
C PRO A 36 -55.83 6.00 -22.20
N GLU A 37 -55.26 6.69 -23.11
CA GLU A 37 -55.63 7.74 -24.07
C GLU A 37 -56.36 8.99 -23.51
N ALA A 38 -55.66 10.12 -23.67
CA ALA A 38 -55.97 11.45 -24.17
C ALA A 38 -57.22 12.20 -23.73
N GLU A 39 -57.01 13.47 -23.33
CA GLU A 39 -57.77 14.55 -23.94
C GLU A 39 -57.10 15.93 -23.79
N LYS A 40 -57.15 16.66 -24.91
CA LYS A 40 -56.74 18.07 -25.09
C LYS A 40 -57.87 18.97 -24.66
N THR A 41 -57.58 20.13 -24.08
CA THR A 41 -58.41 21.32 -24.33
C THR A 41 -57.59 22.59 -24.33
N GLN A 42 -57.79 23.35 -25.40
CA GLN A 42 -57.33 24.70 -25.71
C GLN A 42 -58.26 25.76 -25.02
N GLY A 43 -57.66 26.97 -24.86
CA GLY A 43 -58.42 28.21 -24.64
C GLY A 43 -57.52 29.25 -23.98
N SER A 44 -56.92 30.13 -24.62
CA SER A 44 -57.21 31.35 -25.39
C SER A 44 -57.47 32.61 -24.55
N VAL A 45 -56.57 33.58 -24.76
CA VAL A 45 -56.61 35.06 -24.76
C VAL A 45 -57.02 35.85 -23.51
N ALA A 46 -56.22 36.82 -23.05
CA ALA A 46 -56.22 38.21 -23.43
C ALA A 46 -55.33 39.07 -22.50
N ASP A 47 -54.51 39.87 -23.14
CA ASP A 47 -54.03 41.22 -22.90
C ASP A 47 -54.37 41.94 -21.57
N THR A 48 -53.33 42.49 -20.94
CA THR A 48 -53.30 43.96 -20.71
C THR A 48 -51.88 44.40 -20.34
N ALA A 49 -51.37 45.38 -21.05
CA ALA A 49 -50.12 46.07 -20.88
C ALA A 49 -50.09 46.87 -19.56
N ASN A 50 -48.95 46.95 -18.87
CA ASN A 50 -48.48 48.22 -18.37
C ASN A 50 -46.94 48.26 -18.23
N SER A 51 -46.44 49.35 -18.70
CA SER A 51 -45.06 49.85 -18.76
C SER A 51 -44.47 50.11 -17.36
N SER A 52 -43.21 49.81 -17.16
CA SER A 52 -42.23 50.79 -16.68
C SER A 52 -40.84 50.17 -16.39
N GLN A 53 -39.91 50.72 -17.08
CA GLN A 53 -38.50 51.03 -16.75
C GLN A 53 -37.48 49.93 -16.53
N THR A 54 -36.66 49.91 -17.51
CA THR A 54 -35.27 49.52 -17.73
C THR A 54 -34.37 49.73 -16.52
N THR A 55 -33.74 48.67 -16.05
CA THR A 55 -32.36 48.74 -15.53
C THR A 55 -31.57 47.60 -16.16
N THR A 56 -30.74 47.94 -17.10
CA THR A 56 -29.79 47.03 -17.78
C THR A 56 -28.70 46.60 -16.79
N ASN A 57 -28.83 45.40 -16.24
CA ASN A 57 -27.68 44.70 -15.67
C ASN A 57 -27.12 43.83 -16.80
N THR A 58 -26.05 44.31 -17.41
CA THR A 58 -25.22 43.51 -18.32
C THR A 58 -24.47 42.47 -17.50
N THR A 59 -25.03 41.29 -17.35
CA THR A 59 -24.30 40.09 -16.91
C THR A 59 -23.38 39.73 -18.08
N ILE A 60 -22.10 40.02 -17.92
CA ILE A 60 -21.05 39.50 -18.77
C ILE A 60 -21.04 37.98 -18.55
N SER A 61 -21.65 37.24 -19.43
CA SER A 61 -21.48 35.79 -19.53
C SER A 61 -20.02 35.54 -19.88
N GLN A 62 -19.25 35.05 -18.94
CA GLN A 62 -17.93 34.50 -19.18
C GLN A 62 -18.10 33.34 -20.20
N PRO A 63 -17.30 33.28 -21.25
CA PRO A 63 -17.32 32.13 -22.14
C PRO A 63 -17.00 30.86 -21.32
N PRO A 64 -17.61 29.71 -21.66
CA PRO A 64 -17.21 28.46 -21.03
C PRO A 64 -15.69 28.27 -21.25
N GLU A 65 -14.96 28.07 -20.16
CA GLU A 65 -13.55 27.66 -20.21
C GLU A 65 -13.48 26.43 -21.12
N THR A 66 -12.92 26.63 -22.30
CA THR A 66 -12.58 25.51 -23.17
C THR A 66 -11.45 24.78 -22.50
N THR A 67 -11.75 23.71 -21.73
CA THR A 67 -10.76 22.78 -21.21
C THR A 67 -9.97 22.25 -22.40
N ALA A 68 -8.70 22.64 -22.50
CA ALA A 68 -7.79 22.05 -23.49
C ALA A 68 -7.86 20.52 -23.36
N PRO A 69 -7.83 19.77 -24.48
CA PRO A 69 -7.83 18.31 -24.42
C PRO A 69 -6.73 17.85 -23.47
N ALA A 70 -7.05 16.91 -22.55
CA ALA A 70 -6.06 16.35 -21.63
C ALA A 70 -4.88 15.82 -22.45
N ALA A 71 -3.68 16.33 -22.18
CA ALA A 71 -2.49 15.81 -22.84
C ALA A 71 -2.26 14.38 -22.33
N PHE A 72 -1.96 13.46 -23.24
CA PHE A 72 -1.61 12.08 -22.93
C PHE A 72 -0.11 11.85 -23.09
N LYS A 73 0.40 10.84 -22.39
CA LYS A 73 1.78 10.35 -22.54
C LYS A 73 1.80 8.83 -22.55
N THR A 74 2.77 8.27 -23.24
CA THR A 74 3.03 6.83 -23.24
C THR A 74 3.94 6.45 -22.09
N VAL A 75 3.58 5.44 -21.33
CA VAL A 75 4.37 4.89 -20.21
C VAL A 75 4.64 3.42 -20.48
N SER A 76 5.90 3.01 -20.35
CA SER A 76 6.29 1.59 -20.40
C SER A 76 5.98 0.92 -19.07
N THR A 77 5.29 -0.19 -19.10
CA THR A 77 4.94 -1.01 -17.93
C THR A 77 5.33 -2.46 -18.18
N ILE A 78 5.28 -3.31 -17.16
CA ILE A 78 5.50 -4.76 -17.31
C ILE A 78 4.47 -5.43 -18.25
N ASN A 79 3.33 -4.77 -18.49
CA ASN A 79 2.27 -5.23 -19.39
C ASN A 79 2.33 -4.55 -20.77
N GLY A 80 3.44 -3.90 -21.12
CA GLY A 80 3.64 -3.18 -22.37
C GLY A 80 3.47 -1.67 -22.22
N ALA A 81 3.52 -0.96 -23.34
CA ALA A 81 3.33 0.48 -23.38
C ALA A 81 1.83 0.82 -23.32
N ILE A 82 1.47 1.74 -22.44
CA ILE A 82 0.10 2.23 -22.29
C ILE A 82 0.05 3.76 -22.38
N GLU A 83 -1.06 4.31 -22.85
CA GLU A 83 -1.32 5.75 -22.80
C GLU A 83 -2.06 6.10 -21.50
N ILE A 84 -1.57 7.11 -20.81
CA ILE A 84 -2.18 7.68 -19.60
C ILE A 84 -2.31 9.20 -19.74
N PRO A 85 -3.21 9.87 -19.01
CA PRO A 85 -3.19 11.33 -18.92
C PRO A 85 -1.82 11.80 -18.42
N SER A 86 -1.27 12.86 -18.98
CA SER A 86 0.01 13.44 -18.53
C SER A 86 -0.07 13.93 -17.08
N GLN A 87 -1.25 14.31 -16.62
CA GLN A 87 -1.58 14.70 -15.25
C GLN A 87 -2.90 14.01 -14.83
N PRO A 88 -2.86 12.76 -14.36
CA PRO A 88 -4.04 12.07 -13.85
C PRO A 88 -4.68 12.85 -12.71
N LYS A 89 -6.01 12.84 -12.65
CA LYS A 89 -6.80 13.57 -11.65
C LYS A 89 -7.59 12.65 -10.71
N ARG A 90 -7.98 11.49 -11.22
CA ARG A 90 -8.81 10.53 -10.50
C ARG A 90 -8.11 9.18 -10.43
N ILE A 91 -7.23 9.06 -9.45
CA ILE A 91 -6.39 7.87 -9.29
C ILE A 91 -7.07 6.92 -8.30
N VAL A 92 -7.23 5.66 -8.68
CA VAL A 92 -7.46 4.57 -7.74
C VAL A 92 -6.13 3.87 -7.52
N ALA A 93 -5.71 3.74 -6.27
CA ALA A 93 -4.42 3.14 -5.93
C ALA A 93 -4.59 2.01 -4.91
N GLU A 94 -4.13 0.82 -5.27
CA GLU A 94 -4.09 -0.32 -4.36
C GLU A 94 -2.91 -0.24 -3.40
N GLU A 95 -1.79 0.29 -3.89
CA GLU A 95 -0.52 0.47 -3.16
C GLU A 95 0.08 1.85 -3.43
N TYR A 96 1.22 2.12 -2.81
CA TYR A 96 2.02 3.34 -2.97
C TYR A 96 1.33 4.63 -2.51
N LEU A 97 0.35 4.51 -1.58
CA LEU A 97 -0.40 5.68 -1.11
C LEU A 97 0.48 6.72 -0.45
N GLY A 98 1.50 6.30 0.33
CA GLY A 98 2.45 7.22 0.94
C GLY A 98 3.23 8.04 -0.10
N SER A 99 3.64 7.41 -1.21
CA SER A 99 4.30 8.11 -2.33
C SER A 99 3.36 9.09 -3.03
N LEU A 100 2.08 8.72 -3.25
CA LEU A 100 1.09 9.62 -3.82
C LEU A 100 0.84 10.83 -2.92
N ILE A 101 0.68 10.60 -1.61
CA ILE A 101 0.46 11.68 -0.63
C ILE A 101 1.68 12.60 -0.55
N ALA A 102 2.90 12.06 -0.52
CA ALA A 102 4.14 12.83 -0.56
C ALA A 102 4.23 13.74 -1.80
N LEU A 103 3.61 13.32 -2.91
CA LEU A 103 3.47 14.10 -4.14
C LEU A 103 2.22 15.00 -4.17
N ASN A 104 1.58 15.26 -3.03
CA ASN A 104 0.32 16.03 -2.96
C ASN A 104 -0.75 15.48 -3.91
N THR A 105 -0.90 14.16 -3.97
CA THR A 105 -1.88 13.48 -4.81
C THR A 105 -2.69 12.53 -3.94
N ILE A 106 -3.94 12.88 -3.65
CA ILE A 106 -4.84 12.02 -2.88
C ILE A 106 -5.64 11.15 -3.84
N PRO A 107 -5.60 9.81 -3.72
CA PRO A 107 -6.40 8.95 -4.57
C PRO A 107 -7.89 9.10 -4.29
N VAL A 108 -8.75 8.78 -5.26
CA VAL A 108 -10.20 8.76 -5.07
C VAL A 108 -10.71 7.44 -4.48
N GLY A 109 -9.90 6.40 -4.53
CA GLY A 109 -10.22 5.09 -3.97
C GLY A 109 -8.97 4.27 -3.66
N ALA A 110 -9.03 3.48 -2.58
CA ALA A 110 -7.97 2.58 -2.12
C ALA A 110 -8.54 1.43 -1.28
N PRO A 111 -7.80 0.32 -1.05
CA PRO A 111 -8.26 -0.75 -0.16
C PRO A 111 -8.40 -0.30 1.29
N GLY A 112 -9.42 -0.81 1.98
CA GLY A 112 -9.77 -0.41 3.34
C GLY A 112 -8.62 -0.56 4.36
N LEU A 113 -7.78 -1.58 4.22
CA LEU A 113 -6.62 -1.76 5.10
C LEU A 113 -5.63 -0.60 4.98
N THR A 114 -5.30 -0.18 3.74
CA THR A 114 -4.35 0.92 3.51
C THR A 114 -4.90 2.28 3.94
N LEU A 115 -6.24 2.44 3.93
CA LEU A 115 -6.91 3.63 4.46
C LEU A 115 -6.73 3.81 5.97
N GLN A 116 -6.34 2.74 6.69
CA GLN A 116 -6.11 2.76 8.13
C GLN A 116 -4.64 2.98 8.51
N ASN A 117 -3.75 3.21 7.54
CA ASN A 117 -2.32 3.43 7.80
C ASN A 117 -2.12 4.62 8.77
N VAL A 118 -1.57 4.32 9.95
CA VAL A 118 -1.45 5.27 11.07
C VAL A 118 -0.62 6.51 10.74
N TYR A 119 0.23 6.45 9.72
CA TYR A 119 1.12 7.55 9.33
C TYR A 119 0.43 8.61 8.46
N PHE A 120 -0.67 8.24 7.77
CA PHE A 120 -1.34 9.17 6.85
C PHE A 120 -2.86 8.98 6.68
N LYS A 121 -3.52 8.16 7.51
CA LYS A 121 -4.97 7.92 7.44
C LYS A 121 -5.82 9.18 7.43
N GLU A 122 -5.36 10.25 8.09
CA GLU A 122 -6.07 11.53 8.12
C GLU A 122 -6.08 12.21 6.74
N ALA A 123 -4.98 12.08 5.97
CA ALA A 123 -4.90 12.58 4.60
C ALA A 123 -5.84 11.82 3.66
N LEU A 124 -6.21 10.60 4.00
CA LEU A 124 -7.11 9.73 3.23
C LEU A 124 -8.58 9.83 3.66
N ALA A 125 -8.93 10.78 4.52
CA ALA A 125 -10.31 10.98 4.95
C ALA A 125 -11.22 11.28 3.75
N GLY A 126 -12.26 10.44 3.56
CA GLY A 126 -13.21 10.55 2.44
C GLY A 126 -12.78 9.83 1.16
N VAL A 127 -11.64 9.15 1.15
CA VAL A 127 -11.26 8.24 0.05
C VAL A 127 -12.15 6.99 0.10
N GLU A 128 -12.66 6.55 -1.05
CA GLU A 128 -13.56 5.38 -1.13
C GLU A 128 -12.80 4.08 -0.82
N ASP A 129 -13.40 3.25 0.01
CA ASP A 129 -12.92 1.88 0.23
C ASP A 129 -13.27 0.99 -0.97
N THR A 130 -12.29 0.67 -1.79
CA THR A 130 -12.45 -0.16 -2.98
C THR A 130 -12.34 -1.67 -2.72
N GLY A 131 -12.25 -2.10 -1.47
CA GLY A 131 -12.22 -3.53 -1.09
C GLY A 131 -10.94 -3.93 -0.36
N THR A 132 -10.45 -5.14 -0.62
CA THR A 132 -9.25 -5.68 0.02
C THR A 132 -8.09 -5.75 -0.97
N TYR A 133 -6.86 -5.69 -0.45
CA TYR A 133 -5.64 -5.90 -1.22
C TYR A 133 -5.71 -7.22 -2.01
N GLY A 134 -5.36 -7.17 -3.29
CA GLY A 134 -5.45 -8.31 -4.22
C GLY A 134 -6.86 -8.68 -4.67
N LYS A 135 -7.91 -8.04 -4.11
CA LYS A 135 -9.34 -8.30 -4.43
C LYS A 135 -10.16 -7.02 -4.37
N MET A 136 -9.73 -6.01 -5.08
CA MET A 136 -10.50 -4.77 -5.19
C MET A 136 -11.85 -5.01 -5.90
N ASN A 137 -12.86 -4.27 -5.50
CA ASN A 137 -14.20 -4.34 -6.07
C ASN A 137 -14.30 -3.48 -7.33
N ALA A 138 -14.46 -4.14 -8.48
CA ALA A 138 -14.51 -3.48 -9.80
C ALA A 138 -15.67 -2.47 -9.93
N GLU A 139 -16.84 -2.74 -9.32
CA GLU A 139 -17.99 -1.84 -9.35
C GLU A 139 -17.72 -0.56 -8.57
N LYS A 140 -17.11 -0.69 -7.39
CA LYS A 140 -16.70 0.46 -6.58
C LYS A 140 -15.63 1.29 -7.29
N ILE A 141 -14.65 0.65 -7.95
CA ILE A 141 -13.63 1.34 -8.74
C ILE A 141 -14.27 2.09 -9.91
N LEU A 142 -15.14 1.42 -10.67
CA LEU A 142 -15.84 2.03 -11.80
C LEU A 142 -16.66 3.25 -11.37
N ALA A 143 -17.31 3.19 -10.21
CA ALA A 143 -18.08 4.30 -9.64
C ALA A 143 -17.21 5.52 -9.30
N GLN A 144 -15.90 5.35 -9.13
CA GLN A 144 -14.96 6.46 -8.93
C GLN A 144 -14.54 7.12 -10.24
N GLU A 145 -14.93 6.60 -11.40
CA GLU A 145 -14.56 7.11 -12.72
C GLU A 145 -13.06 7.43 -12.82
N PRO A 146 -12.16 6.47 -12.53
CA PRO A 146 -10.73 6.73 -12.49
C PRO A 146 -10.19 7.00 -13.89
N ASP A 147 -9.19 7.88 -13.97
CA ASP A 147 -8.40 8.12 -15.18
C ASP A 147 -7.03 7.43 -15.16
N LEU A 148 -6.68 6.86 -13.98
CA LEU A 148 -5.52 6.01 -13.78
C LEU A 148 -5.77 5.04 -12.62
N ILE A 149 -5.33 3.78 -12.78
CA ILE A 149 -5.27 2.79 -11.70
C ILE A 149 -3.81 2.40 -11.47
N ILE A 150 -3.40 2.32 -10.19
CA ILE A 150 -2.06 1.89 -9.77
C ILE A 150 -2.23 0.66 -8.87
N THR A 151 -1.51 -0.42 -9.17
CA THR A 151 -1.55 -1.68 -8.40
C THR A 151 -0.17 -2.33 -8.35
N GLY A 152 0.14 -3.06 -7.29
CA GLY A 152 1.28 -3.96 -7.20
C GLY A 152 0.99 -5.37 -7.71
N ASN A 153 -0.30 -5.71 -7.88
CA ASN A 153 -0.75 -7.05 -8.20
C ASN A 153 -1.03 -7.23 -9.71
N ASN A 154 -0.12 -7.92 -10.40
CA ASN A 154 -0.28 -8.19 -11.83
C ASN A 154 -1.47 -9.13 -12.15
N GLU A 155 -1.94 -9.94 -11.22
CA GLU A 155 -3.10 -10.82 -11.46
C GLU A 155 -4.39 -10.00 -11.67
N SER A 156 -4.48 -8.84 -11.03
CA SER A 156 -5.62 -7.91 -11.15
C SER A 156 -5.62 -7.13 -12.47
N TYR A 157 -4.50 -7.07 -13.20
CA TYR A 157 -4.32 -6.20 -14.37
C TYR A 157 -5.40 -6.36 -15.43
N GLN A 158 -5.71 -7.60 -15.84
CA GLN A 158 -6.70 -7.86 -16.88
C GLN A 158 -8.12 -7.38 -16.55
N ALA A 159 -8.46 -7.35 -15.27
CA ALA A 159 -9.75 -6.84 -14.82
C ALA A 159 -9.76 -5.32 -14.74
N LEU A 160 -8.72 -4.75 -14.14
CA LEU A 160 -8.59 -3.31 -13.89
C LEU A 160 -8.39 -2.51 -15.17
N SER A 161 -7.62 -3.02 -16.12
CA SER A 161 -7.36 -2.36 -17.43
C SER A 161 -8.59 -2.21 -18.31
N LYS A 162 -9.69 -2.91 -18.01
CA LYS A 162 -11.00 -2.69 -18.66
C LYS A 162 -11.75 -1.49 -18.11
N ILE A 163 -11.35 -0.98 -16.94
CA ILE A 163 -11.99 0.16 -16.27
C ILE A 163 -11.25 1.45 -16.64
N ALA A 164 -9.93 1.46 -16.49
CA ALA A 164 -9.07 2.61 -16.80
C ALA A 164 -7.63 2.16 -17.12
N PRO A 165 -6.80 3.02 -17.72
CA PRO A 165 -5.37 2.76 -17.86
C PRO A 165 -4.78 2.31 -16.51
N THR A 166 -4.10 1.15 -16.52
CA THR A 166 -3.61 0.52 -15.28
C THR A 166 -2.10 0.34 -15.34
N VAL A 167 -1.41 0.91 -14.37
CA VAL A 167 0.04 0.74 -14.15
C VAL A 167 0.24 -0.28 -13.04
N VAL A 168 0.98 -1.32 -13.36
CA VAL A 168 1.41 -2.34 -12.38
C VAL A 168 2.86 -2.07 -12.03
N VAL A 169 3.11 -1.84 -10.74
CA VAL A 169 4.46 -1.75 -10.15
C VAL A 169 4.58 -2.88 -9.14
N PRO A 170 5.25 -3.99 -9.49
CA PRO A 170 5.32 -5.16 -8.63
C PRO A 170 5.92 -4.83 -7.27
N TYR A 171 5.42 -5.52 -6.25
CA TYR A 171 5.96 -5.43 -4.90
C TYR A 171 7.48 -5.68 -4.88
N GLY A 172 8.22 -4.79 -4.19
CA GLY A 172 9.68 -4.87 -4.08
C GLY A 172 10.47 -4.46 -5.34
N GLU A 173 9.79 -4.02 -6.40
CA GLU A 173 10.46 -3.43 -7.58
C GLU A 173 11.15 -2.11 -7.20
N LEU A 174 10.44 -1.23 -6.51
CA LEU A 174 10.97 0.01 -5.96
C LEU A 174 11.41 -0.24 -4.51
N LYS A 175 12.67 0.01 -4.21
CA LYS A 175 13.31 -0.48 -2.99
C LYS A 175 13.47 0.55 -1.88
N ASN A 176 13.26 1.82 -2.21
CA ASN A 176 13.46 2.93 -1.27
C ASN A 176 12.67 4.17 -1.67
N ALA A 177 12.63 5.15 -0.78
CA ALA A 177 11.90 6.39 -0.98
C ALA A 177 12.31 7.17 -2.26
N HIS A 178 13.59 7.15 -2.62
CA HIS A 178 14.07 7.82 -3.83
C HIS A 178 13.52 7.16 -5.08
N GLU A 179 13.64 5.84 -5.20
CA GLU A 179 13.12 5.09 -6.34
C GLU A 179 11.61 5.28 -6.50
N GLU A 180 10.85 5.23 -5.40
CA GLU A 180 9.40 5.43 -5.42
C GLU A 180 9.04 6.85 -5.85
N LEU A 181 9.58 7.88 -5.20
CA LEU A 181 9.19 9.26 -5.49
C LEU A 181 9.66 9.73 -6.87
N GLU A 182 10.82 9.29 -7.34
CA GLU A 182 11.27 9.58 -8.70
C GLU A 182 10.38 8.90 -9.75
N TYR A 183 10.00 7.63 -9.51
CA TYR A 183 9.12 6.89 -10.40
C TYR A 183 7.73 7.55 -10.48
N PHE A 184 7.07 7.76 -9.34
CA PHE A 184 5.74 8.35 -9.29
C PHE A 184 5.75 9.83 -9.65
N GLY A 185 6.82 10.57 -9.35
CA GLY A 185 7.02 11.94 -9.82
C GLY A 185 6.96 12.02 -11.34
N LYS A 186 7.70 11.17 -12.05
CA LYS A 186 7.66 11.06 -13.52
C LYS A 186 6.31 10.58 -14.03
N LEU A 187 5.74 9.55 -13.36
CA LEU A 187 4.44 8.99 -13.74
C LEU A 187 3.32 10.03 -13.68
N LEU A 188 3.34 10.90 -12.68
CA LEU A 188 2.26 11.86 -12.40
C LEU A 188 2.56 13.29 -12.90
N GLY A 189 3.77 13.54 -13.47
CA GLY A 189 4.20 14.89 -13.85
C GLY A 189 4.44 15.79 -12.64
N LYS A 190 5.01 15.21 -11.57
CA LYS A 190 5.24 15.81 -10.24
C LYS A 190 6.70 15.75 -9.81
N GLU A 191 7.62 15.86 -10.77
CA GLU A 191 9.07 15.73 -10.52
C GLU A 191 9.59 16.81 -9.58
N LYS A 192 8.99 18.00 -9.59
CA LYS A 192 9.38 19.09 -8.68
C LYS A 192 8.97 18.82 -7.25
N GLU A 193 7.75 18.32 -7.06
CA GLU A 193 7.25 17.91 -5.75
C GLU A 193 8.07 16.74 -5.19
N ALA A 194 8.42 15.76 -6.03
CA ALA A 194 9.30 14.66 -5.65
C ALA A 194 10.67 15.16 -5.18
N ALA A 195 11.32 16.02 -5.97
CA ALA A 195 12.62 16.57 -5.61
C ALA A 195 12.60 17.39 -4.32
N ALA A 196 11.54 18.19 -4.11
CA ALA A 196 11.38 18.98 -2.89
C ALA A 196 11.19 18.09 -1.66
N TRP A 197 10.31 17.08 -1.76
CA TRP A 197 10.06 16.14 -0.67
C TRP A 197 11.30 15.32 -0.32
N LEU A 198 12.00 14.77 -1.32
CA LEU A 198 13.24 14.02 -1.13
C LEU A 198 14.35 14.87 -0.50
N SER A 199 14.44 16.14 -0.85
CA SER A 199 15.41 17.04 -0.22
C SER A 199 15.14 17.24 1.29
N ASP A 200 13.87 17.28 1.72
CA ASP A 200 13.52 17.34 3.14
C ASP A 200 13.76 15.98 3.83
N TYR A 201 13.34 14.90 3.18
CA TYR A 201 13.58 13.53 3.62
C TYR A 201 15.06 13.28 3.93
N ASP A 202 15.95 13.59 2.99
CA ASP A 202 17.39 13.38 3.15
C ASP A 202 17.99 14.17 4.33
N LYS A 203 17.55 15.40 4.53
CA LYS A 203 17.99 16.21 5.69
C LYS A 203 17.55 15.58 7.00
N ARG A 204 16.31 15.11 7.08
CA ARG A 204 15.75 14.50 8.29
C ARG A 204 16.40 13.14 8.57
N ILE A 205 16.61 12.31 7.55
CA ILE A 205 17.33 11.04 7.67
C ILE A 205 18.78 11.29 8.11
N ALA A 206 19.47 12.26 7.52
CA ALA A 206 20.84 12.59 7.91
C ALA A 206 20.94 13.04 9.38
N ALA A 207 19.98 13.85 9.85
CA ALA A 207 19.91 14.28 11.24
C ALA A 207 19.64 13.10 12.20
N ALA A 208 18.71 12.20 11.86
CA ALA A 208 18.42 10.99 12.62
C ALA A 208 19.65 10.07 12.70
N LYS A 209 20.29 9.85 11.54
CA LYS A 209 21.52 9.04 11.46
C LYS A 209 22.66 9.63 12.30
N GLU A 210 22.94 10.93 12.18
CA GLU A 210 23.98 11.60 12.98
C GLU A 210 23.73 11.44 14.48
N LYS A 211 22.47 11.54 14.90
CA LYS A 211 22.06 11.37 16.30
C LYS A 211 22.36 9.95 16.79
N VAL A 212 22.04 8.93 16.02
CA VAL A 212 22.30 7.53 16.33
C VAL A 212 23.80 7.22 16.28
N ASP A 213 24.55 7.73 15.28
CA ASP A 213 25.99 7.52 15.15
C ASP A 213 26.81 8.06 16.34
N LYS A 214 26.31 9.08 17.03
CA LYS A 214 26.91 9.61 18.27
C LYS A 214 26.64 8.74 19.49
N ALA A 215 25.55 8.01 19.51
CA ALA A 215 25.11 7.23 20.68
C ALA A 215 25.47 5.73 20.58
N ILE A 216 25.43 5.18 19.38
CA ILE A 216 25.55 3.75 19.12
C ILE A 216 26.82 3.46 18.30
N SER A 217 27.63 2.48 18.76
CA SER A 217 28.81 2.03 18.01
C SER A 217 28.47 1.63 16.58
N ALA A 218 29.34 1.98 15.64
CA ALA A 218 29.23 1.56 14.25
C ALA A 218 29.29 0.04 14.05
N GLU A 219 29.88 -0.69 15.02
CA GLU A 219 30.01 -2.15 15.01
C GLU A 219 28.80 -2.86 15.64
N ALA A 220 27.86 -2.10 16.25
CA ALA A 220 26.66 -2.68 16.84
C ALA A 220 25.78 -3.28 15.74
N THR A 221 25.32 -4.51 15.97
CA THR A 221 24.49 -5.26 15.03
C THR A 221 23.01 -5.16 15.40
N PHE A 222 22.16 -5.20 14.37
CA PHE A 222 20.73 -5.03 14.49
C PHE A 222 19.97 -6.20 13.88
N SER A 223 18.84 -6.56 14.47
CA SER A 223 17.94 -7.56 13.90
C SER A 223 16.53 -7.03 13.81
N ILE A 224 15.91 -7.21 12.66
CA ILE A 224 14.51 -6.88 12.42
C ILE A 224 13.72 -8.17 12.52
N MET A 225 12.86 -8.28 13.53
CA MET A 225 12.14 -9.52 13.82
C MET A 225 10.64 -9.27 13.98
N GLU A 226 9.87 -10.31 13.77
CA GLU A 226 8.44 -10.39 14.09
C GLU A 226 8.18 -11.67 14.86
N HIS A 227 7.36 -11.57 15.91
CA HIS A 227 6.94 -12.72 16.69
C HIS A 227 5.43 -12.70 16.85
N SER A 228 4.77 -13.73 16.35
CA SER A 228 3.33 -13.96 16.49
C SER A 228 3.07 -15.42 16.82
N ASP A 229 2.13 -15.69 17.73
CA ASP A 229 1.86 -17.01 18.28
C ASP A 229 3.12 -17.67 18.85
N LYS A 230 3.73 -18.57 18.10
CA LYS A 230 4.93 -19.33 18.48
C LYS A 230 6.04 -19.23 17.43
N THR A 231 5.80 -18.44 16.38
CA THR A 231 6.71 -18.33 15.24
C THR A 231 7.46 -17.00 15.30
N THR A 232 8.74 -17.06 15.00
CA THR A 232 9.59 -15.88 14.84
C THR A 232 10.09 -15.81 13.42
N TRP A 233 10.02 -14.62 12.83
CA TRP A 233 10.60 -14.32 11.53
C TRP A 233 11.68 -13.26 11.68
N VAL A 234 12.63 -13.26 10.76
CA VAL A 234 13.64 -12.22 10.60
C VAL A 234 13.51 -11.59 9.22
N TYR A 235 13.81 -10.30 9.11
CA TYR A 235 13.60 -9.51 7.90
C TYR A 235 14.85 -8.77 7.45
N GLY A 236 14.95 -8.56 6.13
CA GLY A 236 15.97 -7.75 5.48
C GLY A 236 15.59 -6.27 5.42
N ASP A 237 16.14 -5.59 4.42
CA ASP A 237 16.06 -4.14 4.28
C ASP A 237 14.92 -3.64 3.37
N ASN A 238 14.14 -4.53 2.75
CA ASN A 238 13.07 -4.15 1.82
C ASN A 238 11.79 -4.98 2.02
N PHE A 239 11.37 -5.20 3.26
CA PHE A 239 10.16 -5.98 3.57
C PHE A 239 9.31 -5.37 4.70
N GLY A 240 9.47 -4.10 5.01
CA GLY A 240 8.83 -3.46 6.16
C GLY A 240 9.44 -3.89 7.51
N ARG A 241 8.64 -3.87 8.56
CA ARG A 241 9.01 -4.23 9.95
C ARG A 241 10.14 -3.39 10.54
N GLY A 242 10.49 -2.28 9.89
CA GLY A 242 11.61 -1.43 10.30
C GLY A 242 12.93 -1.74 9.58
N GLY A 243 12.92 -2.61 8.57
CA GLY A 243 14.12 -2.96 7.79
C GLY A 243 14.71 -1.76 7.07
N GLN A 244 13.93 -1.03 6.29
CA GLN A 244 14.39 0.18 5.60
C GLN A 244 14.88 1.28 6.56
N PRO A 245 14.15 1.64 7.64
CA PRO A 245 14.65 2.57 8.64
C PRO A 245 16.02 2.20 9.21
N VAL A 246 16.19 0.95 9.61
CA VAL A 246 17.40 0.51 10.31
C VAL A 246 18.57 0.29 9.34
N TYR A 247 18.37 -0.49 8.29
CA TYR A 247 19.46 -0.92 7.43
C TYR A 247 19.79 0.12 6.34
N GLN A 248 18.76 0.72 5.72
CA GLN A 248 18.99 1.70 4.65
C GLN A 248 19.17 3.12 5.23
N ALA A 249 18.21 3.63 6.02
CA ALA A 249 18.23 5.02 6.46
C ALA A 249 19.30 5.27 7.55
N LEU A 250 19.32 4.46 8.61
CA LEU A 250 20.33 4.59 9.69
C LEU A 250 21.67 3.92 9.35
N GLY A 251 21.73 3.11 8.28
CA GLY A 251 22.97 2.46 7.82
C GLY A 251 23.50 1.42 8.79
N ARG A 252 22.63 0.79 9.59
CA ARG A 252 23.00 -0.27 10.53
C ARG A 252 23.11 -1.61 9.80
N LYS A 253 23.70 -2.61 10.46
CA LYS A 253 24.01 -3.90 9.84
C LYS A 253 23.43 -5.04 10.65
N PRO A 254 22.98 -6.13 10.00
CA PRO A 254 22.63 -7.36 10.71
C PRO A 254 23.88 -8.07 11.24
N PRO A 255 23.74 -9.11 12.09
CA PRO A 255 24.83 -9.98 12.46
C PRO A 255 25.55 -10.54 11.24
N VAL A 256 26.87 -10.48 11.22
CA VAL A 256 27.72 -10.80 10.04
C VAL A 256 27.45 -12.20 9.49
N GLU A 257 27.22 -13.18 10.37
CA GLU A 257 27.00 -14.58 9.97
C GLU A 257 25.72 -14.82 9.16
N VAL A 258 24.77 -13.89 9.20
CA VAL A 258 23.45 -14.02 8.53
C VAL A 258 23.17 -12.87 7.59
N ALA A 259 24.08 -11.91 7.45
CA ALA A 259 23.87 -10.69 6.70
C ALA A 259 23.50 -10.96 5.23
N ASP A 260 24.32 -11.75 4.52
CA ASP A 260 24.10 -12.05 3.12
C ASP A 260 22.77 -12.81 2.91
N GLU A 261 22.47 -13.78 3.79
CA GLU A 261 21.24 -14.55 3.71
C GLU A 261 19.99 -13.67 3.86
N ILE A 262 19.98 -12.78 4.86
CA ILE A 262 18.82 -11.93 5.16
C ILE A 262 18.62 -10.87 4.07
N MET A 263 19.71 -10.27 3.58
CA MET A 263 19.65 -9.24 2.54
C MET A 263 19.28 -9.82 1.17
N GLU A 264 19.58 -11.08 0.90
CA GLU A 264 19.17 -11.75 -0.33
C GLU A 264 17.71 -12.24 -0.25
N LYS A 265 17.36 -12.98 0.82
CA LYS A 265 16.04 -13.59 0.97
C LYS A 265 14.95 -12.61 1.40
N GLN A 266 15.32 -11.53 2.05
CA GLN A 266 14.46 -10.50 2.66
C GLN A 266 13.61 -10.97 3.83
N TRP A 267 13.38 -12.26 4.01
CA TRP A 267 12.75 -12.82 5.20
C TRP A 267 13.06 -14.32 5.36
N ALA A 268 13.02 -14.80 6.62
CA ALA A 268 13.10 -16.22 6.95
C ALA A 268 12.35 -16.53 8.24
N GLU A 269 11.73 -17.70 8.31
CA GLU A 269 11.18 -18.26 9.55
C GLU A 269 12.30 -18.90 10.37
N LEU A 270 12.35 -18.63 11.66
CA LEU A 270 13.40 -19.08 12.57
C LEU A 270 12.87 -20.14 13.54
N SER A 271 13.60 -21.24 13.68
CA SER A 271 13.42 -22.10 14.82
C SER A 271 14.09 -21.51 16.09
N ASN A 272 13.64 -21.95 17.25
CA ASN A 272 14.20 -21.48 18.53
C ASN A 272 15.71 -21.78 18.69
N GLU A 273 16.19 -22.87 18.08
CA GLU A 273 17.59 -23.29 18.15
C GLU A 273 18.54 -22.31 17.43
N VAL A 274 18.06 -21.65 16.37
CA VAL A 274 18.87 -20.72 15.58
C VAL A 274 18.64 -19.27 15.94
N LEU A 275 17.66 -18.95 16.78
CA LEU A 275 17.28 -17.58 17.10
C LEU A 275 18.47 -16.73 17.56
N SER A 276 19.37 -17.30 18.40
CA SER A 276 20.55 -16.58 18.90
C SER A 276 21.56 -16.20 17.82
N LYS A 277 21.61 -16.96 16.70
CA LYS A 277 22.48 -16.65 15.57
C LYS A 277 22.01 -15.40 14.80
N TYR A 278 20.68 -15.19 14.78
CA TYR A 278 20.08 -14.05 14.09
C TYR A 278 19.89 -12.82 14.98
N ALA A 279 20.04 -12.97 16.31
CA ALA A 279 19.86 -11.88 17.26
C ALA A 279 21.09 -10.97 17.31
N GLY A 280 20.93 -9.71 16.88
CA GLY A 280 21.93 -8.66 17.00
C GLY A 280 22.08 -8.10 18.42
N ASP A 281 22.93 -7.08 18.55
CA ASP A 281 23.05 -6.30 19.79
C ASP A 281 21.76 -5.55 20.11
N TYR A 282 21.06 -5.11 19.06
CA TYR A 282 19.73 -4.49 19.13
C TYR A 282 18.72 -5.31 18.32
N ILE A 283 17.49 -5.42 18.85
CA ILE A 283 16.38 -6.09 18.16
C ILE A 283 15.22 -5.10 18.03
N ILE A 284 14.77 -4.87 16.79
CA ILE A 284 13.53 -4.17 16.48
C ILE A 284 12.49 -5.25 16.24
N LEU A 285 11.54 -5.37 17.15
CA LEU A 285 10.65 -6.51 17.24
C LEU A 285 9.18 -6.13 17.05
N THR A 286 8.57 -6.66 16.02
CA THR A 286 7.12 -6.56 15.81
C THR A 286 6.42 -7.64 16.63
N SER A 287 5.49 -7.24 17.50
CA SER A 287 4.58 -8.15 18.19
C SER A 287 3.29 -7.44 18.61
N ASN A 288 2.14 -8.00 18.26
CA ASN A 288 0.84 -7.52 18.73
C ASN A 288 0.46 -8.05 20.11
N GLU A 289 1.00 -9.19 20.50
CA GLU A 289 0.57 -9.98 21.65
C GLU A 289 1.46 -9.82 22.88
N LYS A 290 2.78 -9.67 22.65
CA LYS A 290 3.79 -9.67 23.71
C LYS A 290 4.45 -8.30 23.88
N THR A 291 4.80 -8.00 25.12
CA THR A 291 5.60 -6.86 25.55
C THR A 291 7.05 -7.27 25.76
N LEU A 292 7.96 -6.32 25.99
CA LEU A 292 9.35 -6.62 26.32
C LEU A 292 9.45 -7.46 27.62
N ASP A 293 8.57 -7.23 28.59
CA ASP A 293 8.58 -7.99 29.85
C ASP A 293 8.17 -9.46 29.65
N ASP A 294 7.25 -9.72 28.71
CA ASP A 294 6.90 -11.10 28.33
C ASP A 294 8.09 -11.81 27.66
N PHE A 295 8.86 -11.12 26.81
CA PHE A 295 10.09 -11.67 26.23
C PHE A 295 11.21 -11.87 27.27
N LYS A 296 11.31 -11.04 28.28
CA LYS A 296 12.23 -11.23 29.41
C LYS A 296 11.86 -12.44 30.29
N ALA A 297 10.58 -12.76 30.40
CA ALA A 297 10.07 -13.92 31.11
C ALA A 297 10.20 -15.24 30.31
N ASP A 298 10.35 -15.17 29.00
CA ASP A 298 10.50 -16.33 28.13
C ASP A 298 11.92 -16.91 28.23
N PRO A 299 12.09 -18.22 28.53
CA PRO A 299 13.42 -18.81 28.73
C PRO A 299 14.37 -18.73 27.54
N ILE A 300 13.82 -18.70 26.29
CA ILE A 300 14.61 -18.64 25.07
C ILE A 300 15.04 -17.19 24.82
N TRP A 301 14.07 -16.27 24.79
CA TRP A 301 14.30 -14.85 24.54
C TRP A 301 15.16 -14.19 25.62
N SER A 302 14.96 -14.54 26.91
CA SER A 302 15.75 -14.01 28.02
C SER A 302 17.23 -14.42 27.98
N SER A 303 17.57 -15.43 27.17
CA SER A 303 18.97 -15.82 26.95
C SER A 303 19.71 -14.87 26.01
N LEU A 304 18.98 -14.14 25.13
CA LEU A 304 19.53 -13.23 24.13
C LEU A 304 20.18 -12.00 24.79
N ARG A 305 21.31 -11.56 24.23
CA ARG A 305 22.07 -10.40 24.72
C ARG A 305 21.23 -9.12 24.67
N ALA A 306 20.54 -8.86 23.56
CA ALA A 306 19.68 -7.69 23.41
C ALA A 306 18.60 -7.62 24.51
N VAL A 307 17.96 -8.75 24.83
CA VAL A 307 16.91 -8.81 25.86
C VAL A 307 17.50 -8.55 27.27
N LYS A 308 18.65 -9.13 27.58
CA LYS A 308 19.37 -8.90 28.87
C LYS A 308 19.75 -7.45 29.08
N ASN A 309 20.10 -6.77 27.99
CA ASN A 309 20.58 -5.39 28.02
C ASN A 309 19.45 -4.35 27.83
N ASN A 310 18.19 -4.75 27.72
CA ASN A 310 17.04 -3.88 27.36
C ASN A 310 17.18 -3.20 25.98
N GLN A 311 17.90 -3.83 25.06
CA GLN A 311 18.15 -3.34 23.70
C GLN A 311 17.15 -3.94 22.70
N VAL A 312 15.88 -4.03 23.10
CA VAL A 312 14.78 -4.52 22.26
C VAL A 312 13.69 -3.46 22.19
N TYR A 313 13.39 -3.01 21.00
CA TYR A 313 12.28 -2.13 20.72
C TYR A 313 11.07 -2.95 20.25
N VAL A 314 9.98 -2.95 21.00
CA VAL A 314 8.77 -3.70 20.66
C VAL A 314 7.69 -2.74 20.17
N TRP A 315 7.21 -2.96 18.97
CA TRP A 315 6.11 -2.21 18.38
C TRP A 315 5.02 -3.09 17.76
N LYS A 316 3.90 -2.48 17.39
CA LYS A 316 2.75 -3.16 16.79
C LYS A 316 2.87 -3.22 15.27
N GLU A 317 2.21 -4.21 14.65
CA GLU A 317 2.11 -4.37 13.20
C GLU A 317 1.60 -3.09 12.53
N GLU A 318 0.59 -2.45 13.10
CA GLU A 318 0.01 -1.20 12.58
C GLU A 318 1.02 -0.05 12.42
N ARG A 319 2.20 -0.15 13.06
CA ARG A 319 3.29 0.80 12.92
C ARG A 319 4.46 0.23 12.12
N SER A 320 4.76 -1.04 12.25
CA SER A 320 5.98 -1.66 11.74
C SER A 320 5.86 -2.17 10.30
N TRP A 321 4.66 -2.55 9.86
CA TRP A 321 4.49 -3.22 8.56
C TRP A 321 4.68 -2.29 7.36
N TYR A 322 4.43 -1.00 7.53
CA TYR A 322 4.53 -0.02 6.46
C TYR A 322 5.97 0.35 6.15
N TYR A 323 6.26 0.57 4.86
CA TYR A 323 7.59 0.90 4.35
C TYR A 323 7.55 1.89 3.18
N ASP A 324 6.40 2.56 2.99
CA ASP A 324 6.31 3.71 2.10
C ASP A 324 7.16 4.90 2.60
N PRO A 325 7.48 5.88 1.75
CA PRO A 325 8.38 6.97 2.12
C PRO A 325 8.00 7.73 3.39
N ILE A 326 6.70 7.95 3.65
CA ILE A 326 6.20 8.66 4.84
C ILE A 326 6.40 7.80 6.09
N ALA A 327 6.04 6.53 6.01
CA ALA A 327 6.20 5.58 7.11
C ALA A 327 7.69 5.39 7.44
N VAL A 328 8.56 5.18 6.45
CA VAL A 328 10.00 5.00 6.65
C VAL A 328 10.62 6.21 7.34
N LEU A 329 10.28 7.44 6.93
CA LEU A 329 10.77 8.64 7.58
C LEU A 329 10.35 8.71 9.05
N SER A 330 9.05 8.51 9.32
CA SER A 330 8.51 8.55 10.68
C SER A 330 9.09 7.46 11.57
N GLN A 331 9.22 6.24 11.07
CA GLN A 331 9.82 5.11 11.76
C GLN A 331 11.31 5.36 12.05
N THR A 332 12.05 5.96 11.11
CA THR A 332 13.47 6.27 11.29
C THR A 332 13.67 7.27 12.43
N GLU A 333 12.87 8.34 12.48
CA GLU A 333 12.94 9.33 13.55
C GLU A 333 12.58 8.73 14.92
N GLU A 334 11.50 7.92 14.98
CA GLU A 334 11.07 7.22 16.18
C GLU A 334 12.14 6.27 16.71
N LEU A 335 12.72 5.45 15.84
CA LEU A 335 13.80 4.52 16.22
C LEU A 335 15.08 5.25 16.63
N ALA A 336 15.43 6.35 15.96
CA ALA A 336 16.55 7.18 16.33
C ALA A 336 16.39 7.78 17.74
N ASP A 337 15.17 8.24 18.07
CA ASP A 337 14.86 8.77 19.40
C ASP A 337 14.92 7.71 20.47
N TRP A 338 14.45 6.51 20.19
CA TRP A 338 14.57 5.38 21.13
C TRP A 338 16.03 4.98 21.32
N LEU A 339 16.79 4.80 20.26
CA LEU A 339 18.18 4.30 20.30
C LEU A 339 19.12 5.19 21.12
N VAL A 340 18.92 6.51 21.14
CA VAL A 340 19.78 7.41 21.91
C VAL A 340 19.50 7.40 23.41
N ASN A 341 18.41 6.75 23.82
CA ASN A 341 18.01 6.66 25.23
C ASN A 341 18.18 5.23 25.81
N HIS A 342 18.67 4.28 25.01
CA HIS A 342 18.84 2.87 25.40
C HIS A 342 20.19 2.33 24.92
#